data_f36cf8c8bf2c6738368a35e391ca7955
#
_entry.id   f36cf8c8bf2c6738368a35e391ca7955
#
_cell.length_a   1.000
_cell.length_b   1.000
_cell.length_c   1.000
_cell.angle_alpha   90.00
_cell.angle_beta   90.00
_cell.angle_gamma   90.00
#
_symmetry.space_group_name_H-M   'P 1'
#
loop_
_entity.id
_entity.type
_entity.pdbx_description
1 polymer ?
#
loop_
_entity_poly.entity_id
_entity_poly.type
_entity_poly.pdbx_seq_one_letter_code
_entity_poly.pdbx_strand_id
1 'polypeptide(L)'
;RLVEMVCVPAFAELATAPIIVSLSGNVPVWGIVANVIAEPAVPVATVAGLAGALISPLSIRAASACAVVASWATAWIAGAARMCASLPGNVVHVPGGSSTVLGVYACCGGGWIAWRAWKRWGLPIVTADEA
;
A
#
# COMPACT_ATOMS: atom_id res chain seq x y z
N ARG A 1 -12.68 7.42 -9.63
CA ARG A 1 -11.30 7.98 -9.47
C ARG A 1 -10.90 8.12 -8.01
N LEU A 2 -11.71 8.75 -7.13
CA LEU A 2 -11.42 8.85 -5.68
C LEU A 2 -11.30 7.46 -5.01
N VAL A 3 -12.17 6.53 -5.39
CA VAL A 3 -12.13 5.15 -4.87
C VAL A 3 -10.84 4.45 -5.30
N GLU A 4 -10.40 4.62 -6.53
CA GLU A 4 -9.14 4.05 -7.03
C GLU A 4 -7.92 4.64 -6.30
N MET A 5 -7.91 5.95 -6.06
CA MET A 5 -6.84 6.63 -5.32
C MET A 5 -6.68 6.13 -3.87
N VAL A 6 -7.75 5.63 -3.26
CA VAL A 6 -7.70 5.08 -1.90
C VAL A 6 -7.51 3.56 -1.92
N CYS A 7 -8.15 2.85 -2.84
CA CYS A 7 -8.08 1.40 -2.88
C CYS A 7 -6.68 0.88 -3.25
N VAL A 8 -5.99 1.52 -4.20
CA VAL A 8 -4.66 1.06 -4.62
C VAL A 8 -3.63 1.16 -3.49
N PRO A 9 -3.47 2.30 -2.79
CA PRO A 9 -2.59 2.37 -1.62
C PRO A 9 -2.99 1.42 -0.49
N ALA A 10 -4.31 1.27 -0.23
CA ALA A 10 -4.79 0.37 0.81
C ALA A 10 -4.46 -1.10 0.52
N PHE A 11 -4.63 -1.54 -0.74
CA PHE A 11 -4.23 -2.88 -1.15
C PHE A 11 -2.71 -3.09 -1.10
N ALA A 12 -1.93 -2.10 -1.50
CA ALA A 12 -0.48 -2.15 -1.41
C ALA A 12 -0.01 -2.26 0.05
N GLU A 13 -0.60 -1.48 0.95
CA GLU A 13 -0.31 -1.53 2.39
C GLU A 13 -0.70 -2.87 3.00
N LEU A 14 -1.89 -3.38 2.67
CA LEU A 14 -2.31 -4.72 3.07
C LEU A 14 -1.33 -5.80 2.57
N ALA A 15 -0.92 -5.76 1.31
CA ALA A 15 0.01 -6.75 0.75
C ALA A 15 1.39 -6.72 1.42
N THR A 16 1.86 -5.54 1.84
CA THR A 16 3.17 -5.35 2.48
C THR A 16 3.13 -5.47 4.01
N ALA A 17 1.96 -5.36 4.63
CA ALA A 17 1.78 -5.41 6.07
C ALA A 17 2.44 -6.64 6.74
N PRO A 18 2.36 -7.87 6.22
CA PRO A 18 3.00 -9.02 6.85
C PRO A 18 4.52 -8.87 6.92
N ILE A 19 5.13 -8.25 5.92
CA ILE A 19 6.56 -8.00 5.89
C ILE A 19 6.94 -6.91 6.89
N ILE A 20 6.17 -5.82 6.93
CA ILE A 20 6.41 -4.71 7.86
C ILE A 20 6.27 -5.19 9.30
N VAL A 21 5.22 -5.94 9.61
CA VAL A 21 5.00 -6.46 10.96
C VAL A 21 6.06 -7.48 11.36
N SER A 22 6.54 -8.32 10.43
CA SER A 22 7.62 -9.27 10.74
C SER A 22 8.94 -8.59 11.07
N LEU A 23 9.19 -7.41 10.50
CA LEU A 23 10.41 -6.64 10.73
C LEU A 23 10.33 -5.70 11.95
N SER A 24 9.18 -5.07 12.15
CA SER A 24 9.01 -4.01 13.16
C SER A 24 8.13 -4.40 14.35
N GLY A 25 7.33 -5.47 14.23
CA GLY A 25 6.32 -5.86 15.22
C GLY A 25 5.13 -4.87 15.33
N ASN A 26 5.05 -3.91 14.44
CA ASN A 26 4.15 -2.78 14.52
C ASN A 26 3.43 -2.52 13.19
N VAL A 27 2.18 -2.08 13.27
CA VAL A 27 1.39 -1.63 12.10
C VAL A 27 1.24 -0.12 12.16
N PRO A 28 1.69 0.63 11.14
CA PRO A 28 1.47 2.06 11.07
C PRO A 28 0.00 2.36 10.68
N VAL A 29 -0.77 2.90 11.62
CA VAL A 29 -2.20 3.19 11.39
C VAL A 29 -2.40 4.28 10.33
N TRP A 30 -1.51 5.27 10.32
CA TRP A 30 -1.59 6.41 9.41
C TRP A 30 -0.86 6.19 8.07
N GLY A 31 -0.39 4.95 7.81
CA GLY A 31 0.32 4.62 6.57
C GLY A 31 -0.53 4.87 5.33
N ILE A 32 -1.80 4.45 5.34
CA ILE A 32 -2.74 4.67 4.23
C ILE A 32 -2.92 6.17 3.95
N VAL A 33 -3.09 6.97 5.01
CA VAL A 33 -3.24 8.43 4.87
C VAL A 33 -1.97 9.06 4.33
N ALA A 34 -0.81 8.65 4.82
CA ALA A 34 0.48 9.12 4.31
C ALA A 34 0.65 8.79 2.81
N ASN A 35 0.28 7.58 2.39
CA ASN A 35 0.35 7.16 0.99
C ASN A 35 -0.59 7.95 0.10
N VAL A 36 -1.84 8.18 0.52
CA VAL A 36 -2.80 9.02 -0.23
C VAL A 36 -2.29 10.45 -0.40
N ILE A 37 -1.70 11.05 0.65
CA ILE A 37 -1.13 12.41 0.56
C ILE A 37 0.12 12.43 -0.32
N ALA A 38 0.90 11.37 -0.32
CA ALA A 38 2.12 11.25 -1.13
C ALA A 38 1.83 10.98 -2.62
N GLU A 39 0.70 10.33 -2.94
CA GLU A 39 0.36 9.83 -4.27
C GLU A 39 0.54 10.86 -5.40
N PRO A 40 0.08 12.14 -5.28
CA PRO A 40 0.25 13.10 -6.36
C PRO A 40 1.70 13.47 -6.66
N ALA A 41 2.61 13.30 -5.69
CA ALA A 41 4.03 13.59 -5.88
C ALA A 41 4.81 12.41 -6.48
N VAL A 42 4.32 11.17 -6.36
CA VAL A 42 5.00 9.97 -6.87
C VAL A 42 5.24 10.01 -8.39
N PRO A 43 4.25 10.33 -9.24
CA PRO A 43 4.48 10.42 -10.69
C PRO A 43 5.52 11.49 -11.03
N VAL A 44 5.48 12.63 -10.35
CA VAL A 44 6.43 13.73 -10.58
C VAL A 44 7.85 13.30 -10.20
N ALA A 45 8.03 12.68 -9.04
CA ALA A 45 9.32 12.17 -8.60
C ALA A 45 9.87 11.11 -9.57
N THR A 46 9.02 10.18 -10.00
CA THR A 46 9.40 9.09 -10.89
C THR A 46 9.77 9.59 -12.28
N VAL A 47 8.94 10.42 -12.89
CA VAL A 47 9.18 10.95 -14.25
C VAL A 47 10.40 11.87 -14.24
N ALA A 48 10.51 12.78 -13.28
CA ALA A 48 11.66 13.68 -13.19
C ALA A 48 12.96 12.93 -12.88
N GLY A 49 12.91 11.93 -11.98
CA GLY A 49 14.06 11.09 -11.66
C GLY A 49 14.53 10.26 -12.85
N LEU A 50 13.62 9.61 -13.57
CA LEU A 50 13.93 8.84 -14.76
C LEU A 50 14.46 9.71 -15.90
N ALA A 51 13.81 10.85 -16.16
CA ALA A 51 14.27 11.81 -17.16
C ALA A 51 15.69 12.31 -16.83
N GLY A 52 15.95 12.67 -15.56
CA GLY A 52 17.28 13.06 -15.13
C GLY A 52 18.33 11.99 -15.35
N ALA A 53 18.01 10.72 -15.04
CA ALA A 53 18.89 9.60 -15.26
C ALA A 53 19.23 9.38 -16.74
N LEU A 54 18.21 9.46 -17.62
CA LEU A 54 18.38 9.27 -19.07
C LEU A 54 19.15 10.43 -19.74
N ILE A 55 18.95 11.68 -19.26
CA ILE A 55 19.60 12.87 -19.81
C ILE A 55 21.02 13.05 -19.25
N SER A 56 21.34 12.45 -18.12
CA SER A 56 22.63 12.61 -17.44
C SER A 56 23.86 12.40 -18.36
N PRO A 57 23.91 11.40 -19.24
CA PRO A 57 25.07 11.20 -20.13
C PRO A 57 25.16 12.27 -21.23
N LEU A 58 24.06 12.97 -21.55
CA LEU A 58 24.03 14.00 -22.60
C LEU A 58 24.32 15.39 -22.05
N SER A 59 23.73 15.74 -20.91
CA SER A 59 23.85 17.06 -20.31
C SER A 59 23.63 17.04 -18.81
N ILE A 60 24.71 17.25 -18.07
CA ILE A 60 24.67 17.31 -16.60
C ILE A 60 23.80 18.47 -16.10
N ARG A 61 23.73 19.59 -16.83
CA ARG A 61 22.89 20.74 -16.44
C ARG A 61 21.41 20.43 -16.57
N ALA A 62 21.00 19.74 -17.63
CA ALA A 62 19.61 19.33 -17.81
C ALA A 62 19.22 18.24 -16.78
N ALA A 63 20.11 17.29 -16.52
CA ALA A 63 19.93 16.28 -15.50
C ALA A 63 19.78 16.87 -14.09
N SER A 64 20.57 17.91 -13.77
CA SER A 64 20.45 18.59 -12.46
C SER A 64 19.13 19.34 -12.31
N ALA A 65 18.59 19.93 -13.35
CA ALA A 65 17.25 20.55 -13.31
C ALA A 65 16.16 19.51 -13.01
N CYS A 66 16.21 18.34 -13.67
CA CYS A 66 15.31 17.23 -13.38
C CYS A 66 15.45 16.73 -11.92
N ALA A 67 16.69 16.66 -11.43
CA ALA A 67 16.97 16.24 -10.05
C ALA A 67 16.38 17.23 -9.03
N VAL A 68 16.41 18.52 -9.30
CA VAL A 68 15.77 19.54 -8.44
C VAL A 68 14.26 19.31 -8.37
N VAL A 69 13.59 19.09 -9.50
CA VAL A 69 12.15 18.79 -9.52
C VAL A 69 11.85 17.50 -8.75
N ALA A 70 12.63 16.45 -8.98
CA ALA A 70 12.49 15.19 -8.26
C ALA A 70 12.70 15.35 -6.74
N SER A 71 13.66 16.21 -6.33
CA SER A 71 13.93 16.47 -4.92
C SER A 71 12.77 17.17 -4.20
N TRP A 72 12.06 18.05 -4.88
CA TRP A 72 10.86 18.69 -4.32
C TRP A 72 9.73 17.69 -4.11
N ALA A 73 9.50 16.83 -5.10
CA ALA A 73 8.50 15.78 -4.99
C ALA A 73 8.83 14.77 -3.87
N THR A 74 10.10 14.35 -3.75
CA THR A 74 10.53 13.47 -2.67
C THR A 74 10.49 14.15 -1.30
N ALA A 75 10.76 15.45 -1.21
CA ALA A 75 10.60 16.22 0.03
C ALA A 75 9.13 16.28 0.47
N TRP A 76 8.19 16.41 -0.46
CA TRP A 76 6.76 16.34 -0.18
C TRP A 76 6.37 14.97 0.40
N ILE A 77 6.79 13.87 -0.25
CA ILE A 77 6.54 12.49 0.22
C ILE A 77 7.12 12.30 1.64
N ALA A 78 8.36 12.72 1.85
CA ALA A 78 9.00 12.63 3.17
C ALA A 78 8.30 13.50 4.23
N GLY A 79 7.78 14.66 3.82
CA GLY A 79 6.98 15.54 4.69
C GLY A 79 5.68 14.89 5.12
N ALA A 80 4.93 14.30 4.18
CA ALA A 80 3.70 13.56 4.46
C ALA A 80 3.95 12.40 5.43
N ALA A 81 5.00 11.62 5.19
CA ALA A 81 5.37 10.50 6.05
C ALA A 81 5.72 10.96 7.48
N ARG A 82 6.54 12.02 7.62
CA ARG A 82 6.90 12.56 8.94
C ARG A 82 5.70 13.14 9.68
N MET A 83 4.81 13.83 8.98
CA MET A 83 3.58 14.37 9.56
C MET A 83 2.70 13.26 10.10
N CYS A 84 2.46 12.21 9.33
CA CYS A 84 1.69 11.05 9.78
C CYS A 84 2.39 10.28 10.91
N ALA A 85 3.71 10.18 10.87
CA ALA A 85 4.49 9.53 11.92
C ALA A 85 4.47 10.28 13.26
N SER A 86 4.26 11.60 13.25
CA SER A 86 4.17 12.42 14.46
C SER A 86 2.79 12.40 15.15
N LEU A 87 1.78 11.81 14.51
CA LEU A 87 0.43 11.75 15.09
C LEU A 87 0.35 10.76 16.25
N PRO A 88 -0.41 11.07 17.31
CA PRO A 88 -0.62 10.15 18.42
C PRO A 88 -1.36 8.90 17.92
N GLY A 89 -0.99 7.73 18.48
CA GLY A 89 -1.59 6.47 18.05
C GLY A 89 -1.11 5.98 16.68
N ASN A 90 0.04 6.48 16.20
CA ASN A 90 0.63 6.13 14.92
C ASN A 90 0.91 4.63 14.76
N VAL A 91 1.16 3.92 15.85
CA VAL A 91 1.64 2.55 15.83
C VAL A 91 0.75 1.67 16.69
N VAL A 92 0.23 0.59 16.12
CA VAL A 92 -0.43 -0.50 16.85
C VAL A 92 0.54 -1.65 16.98
N HIS A 93 0.86 -2.01 18.22
CA HIS A 93 1.68 -3.18 18.50
C HIS A 93 0.86 -4.45 18.29
N VAL A 94 1.36 -5.36 17.44
CA VAL A 94 0.70 -6.65 17.17
C VAL A 94 1.38 -7.72 18.02
N PRO A 95 0.72 -8.20 19.10
CA PRO A 95 1.26 -9.29 19.90
C PRO A 95 1.33 -10.56 19.03
N GLY A 96 2.49 -11.24 19.05
CA GLY A 96 2.74 -12.43 18.23
C GLY A 96 3.39 -12.12 16.87
N GLY A 97 3.61 -10.86 16.52
CA GLY A 97 4.38 -10.47 15.33
C GLY A 97 3.85 -11.04 14.02
N SER A 98 4.75 -11.55 13.19
CA SER A 98 4.44 -12.09 11.86
C SER A 98 3.47 -13.26 11.85
N SER A 99 3.47 -14.10 12.89
CA SER A 99 2.58 -15.28 12.96
C SER A 99 1.10 -14.90 13.05
N THR A 100 0.78 -13.85 13.81
CA THR A 100 -0.61 -13.35 13.93
C THR A 100 -1.08 -12.75 12.60
N VAL A 101 -0.24 -11.98 11.93
CA VAL A 101 -0.58 -11.37 10.64
C VAL A 101 -0.73 -12.42 9.56
N LEU A 102 0.19 -13.38 9.47
CA LEU A 102 0.09 -14.51 8.54
C LEU A 102 -1.16 -15.35 8.81
N GLY A 103 -1.53 -15.56 10.07
CA GLY A 103 -2.76 -16.24 10.45
C GLY A 103 -4.01 -15.54 9.93
N VAL A 104 -4.09 -14.21 10.09
CA VAL A 104 -5.21 -13.39 9.56
C VAL A 104 -5.29 -13.49 8.04
N TYR A 105 -4.15 -13.38 7.35
CA TYR A 105 -4.13 -13.50 5.87
C TYR A 105 -4.53 -14.91 5.41
N ALA A 106 -4.06 -15.96 6.10
CA ALA A 106 -4.44 -17.33 5.80
C ALA A 106 -5.95 -17.55 6.00
N CYS A 107 -6.53 -16.99 7.07
CA CYS A 107 -7.97 -17.06 7.31
C CYS A 107 -8.77 -16.29 6.26
N CYS A 108 -8.36 -15.05 5.92
CA CYS A 108 -9.03 -14.25 4.90
C CYS A 108 -8.93 -14.88 3.51
N GLY A 109 -7.73 -15.33 3.12
CA GLY A 109 -7.49 -16.00 1.84
C GLY A 109 -8.21 -17.34 1.75
N GLY A 110 -8.12 -18.14 2.80
CA GLY A 110 -8.84 -19.43 2.90
C GLY A 110 -10.35 -19.24 2.86
N GLY A 111 -10.87 -18.25 3.58
CA GLY A 111 -12.29 -17.89 3.56
C GLY A 111 -12.76 -17.45 2.17
N TRP A 112 -11.95 -16.63 1.47
CA TRP A 112 -12.26 -16.20 0.11
C TRP A 112 -12.25 -17.36 -0.90
N ILE A 113 -11.26 -18.26 -0.79
CA ILE A 113 -11.17 -19.47 -1.64
C ILE A 113 -12.36 -20.40 -1.35
N ALA A 114 -12.70 -20.62 -0.09
CA ALA A 114 -13.84 -21.43 0.31
C ALA A 114 -15.16 -20.82 -0.20
N TRP A 115 -15.34 -19.51 -0.07
CA TRP A 115 -16.52 -18.81 -0.61
C TRP A 115 -16.61 -18.89 -2.14
N ARG A 116 -15.45 -18.77 -2.83
CA ARG A 116 -15.38 -18.91 -4.29
C ARG A 116 -15.63 -20.34 -4.75
N ALA A 117 -15.12 -21.33 -4.01
CA ALA A 117 -15.42 -22.75 -4.24
C ALA A 117 -16.90 -23.04 -4.00
N TRP A 118 -17.48 -22.53 -2.92
CA TRP A 118 -18.91 -22.65 -2.64
C TRP A 118 -19.76 -22.09 -3.80
N LYS A 119 -19.43 -20.92 -4.32
CA LYS A 119 -20.12 -20.37 -5.49
C LYS A 119 -19.96 -21.20 -6.78
N ARG A 120 -18.84 -21.90 -6.93
CA ARG A 120 -18.60 -22.77 -8.09
C ARG A 120 -19.27 -24.13 -7.97
N TRP A 121 -19.36 -24.64 -6.75
CA TRP A 121 -19.88 -25.96 -6.44
C TRP A 121 -21.32 -25.88 -5.91
N GLY A 122 -21.97 -24.72 -6.07
CA GLY A 122 -23.32 -24.46 -5.54
C GLY A 122 -24.19 -25.69 -5.59
N LEU A 123 -24.28 -26.36 -4.44
CA LEU A 123 -25.31 -27.36 -4.22
C LEU A 123 -26.64 -26.61 -4.32
N PRO A 124 -27.55 -27.01 -5.18
CA PRO A 124 -28.89 -26.45 -5.20
C PRO A 124 -29.44 -26.67 -3.79
N ILE A 125 -29.83 -25.58 -3.13
CA ILE A 125 -30.66 -25.65 -1.94
C ILE A 125 -31.92 -26.31 -2.48
N VAL A 126 -32.09 -27.61 -2.24
CA VAL A 126 -33.34 -28.30 -2.45
C VAL A 126 -34.31 -27.64 -1.48
N THR A 127 -35.05 -26.68 -1.97
CA THR A 127 -36.24 -26.18 -1.30
C THR A 127 -37.18 -27.38 -1.20
N ALA A 128 -37.23 -27.95 -0.01
CA ALA A 128 -38.24 -28.92 0.36
C ALA A 128 -39.58 -28.17 0.48
N ASP A 129 -40.14 -27.85 -0.64
CA ASP A 129 -41.48 -27.25 -0.75
C ASP A 129 -42.22 -27.81 -1.97
N GLU A 130 -42.22 -29.13 -2.06
CA GLU A 130 -43.20 -29.89 -2.84
C GLU A 130 -43.37 -31.27 -2.21
N ALA A 131 -44.24 -31.32 -1.18
CA ALA A 131 -44.90 -32.53 -0.74
C ALA A 131 -46.33 -32.16 -0.25
#